data_93261d580d02845ee629f78b3640001b
#
_entry.id   93261d580d02845ee629f78b3640001b
#
_cell.length_a   1.000
_cell.length_b   1.000
_cell.length_c   1.000
_cell.angle_alpha   90.00
_cell.angle_beta   90.00
_cell.angle_gamma   90.00
#
_symmetry.space_group_name_H-M   'P 1'
#
loop_
_entity.id
_entity.type
_entity.pdbx_description
1 polymer ?
#
loop_
_entity_poly.entity_id
_entity_poly.type
_entity_poly.pdbx_seq_one_letter_code
_entity_poly.pdbx_strand_id
1 'polypeptide(L)'
;FCLPDGEQMLGYPVAGSGNDTRPGKRRYNFVWYRPASEDKELISLLTDDDGHYYPTGIPPLKVSWKHIAHMRQVAREILAPQYAEILEKTAAPFLQAIYDVRSEQIVFDRVALMGDAAFVGRPHVGMGVTKAGDEAMVIAKYIAQLGATPQALQAYSDERLKLGQQVVARAQYLGRYMQAQGSKGTRDTDNL
;
A
#
# COMPACT_ATOMS: atom_id res chain seq x y z
N PHE A 1 -15.22 1.17 5.37
CA PHE A 1 -14.45 0.00 5.79
C PHE A 1 -15.34 -1.23 5.91
N CYS A 2 -14.84 -2.37 5.47
CA CYS A 2 -15.36 -3.69 5.75
C CYS A 2 -14.18 -4.54 6.24
N LEU A 3 -14.37 -5.26 7.35
CA LEU A 3 -13.30 -6.00 8.04
C LEU A 3 -13.72 -7.46 8.22
N PRO A 4 -13.69 -8.29 7.15
CA PRO A 4 -13.81 -9.74 7.29
C PRO A 4 -12.64 -10.30 8.11
N ASP A 5 -12.78 -11.50 8.63
CA ASP A 5 -11.73 -12.14 9.41
C ASP A 5 -10.43 -12.26 8.60
N GLY A 6 -9.33 -11.64 9.10
CA GLY A 6 -8.02 -11.64 8.46
C GLY A 6 -7.91 -10.79 7.19
N GLU A 7 -8.96 -10.10 6.77
CA GLU A 7 -8.98 -9.28 5.57
C GLU A 7 -9.43 -7.83 5.86
N GLN A 8 -9.16 -6.93 4.95
CA GLN A 8 -9.61 -5.55 5.06
C GLN A 8 -9.99 -5.00 3.69
N MET A 9 -11.19 -4.45 3.58
CA MET A 9 -11.61 -3.68 2.43
C MET A 9 -11.92 -2.25 2.82
N LEU A 10 -11.42 -1.31 2.05
CA LEU A 10 -11.73 0.11 2.19
C LEU A 10 -12.04 0.73 0.83
N GLY A 11 -12.87 1.75 0.84
CA GLY A 11 -13.20 2.49 -0.37
C GLY A 11 -13.59 3.93 -0.04
N TYR A 12 -13.29 4.81 -0.98
CA TYR A 12 -13.55 6.25 -0.84
C TYR A 12 -13.64 6.94 -2.20
N PRO A 13 -14.42 8.04 -2.28
CA PRO A 13 -14.50 8.83 -3.50
C PRO A 13 -13.20 9.60 -3.74
N VAL A 14 -12.78 9.67 -4.99
CA VAL A 14 -11.66 10.49 -5.47
C VAL A 14 -12.12 11.37 -6.60
N ALA A 15 -11.38 12.44 -6.89
CA ALA A 15 -11.69 13.33 -8.00
C ALA A 15 -11.80 12.56 -9.33
N GLY A 16 -12.75 12.95 -10.14
CA GLY A 16 -12.94 12.43 -11.48
C GLY A 16 -11.99 13.04 -12.51
N SER A 17 -12.31 12.84 -13.78
CA SER A 17 -11.54 13.44 -14.89
C SER A 17 -11.49 14.96 -14.75
N GLY A 18 -10.34 15.57 -15.04
CA GLY A 18 -10.13 17.00 -14.89
C GLY A 18 -10.21 17.51 -13.44
N ASN A 19 -9.93 16.65 -12.47
CA ASN A 19 -10.02 16.94 -11.03
C ASN A 19 -11.44 17.35 -10.57
N ASP A 20 -12.48 16.80 -11.20
CA ASP A 20 -13.87 17.10 -10.90
C ASP A 20 -14.31 16.42 -9.59
N THR A 21 -14.67 17.22 -8.58
CA THR A 21 -15.10 16.75 -7.26
C THR A 21 -16.63 16.78 -7.07
N ARG A 22 -17.41 17.20 -8.08
CA ARG A 22 -18.87 17.29 -7.99
C ARG A 22 -19.52 15.92 -7.78
N PRO A 23 -20.65 15.82 -7.07
CA PRO A 23 -21.43 14.59 -6.97
C PRO A 23 -21.75 14.01 -8.36
N GLY A 24 -21.60 12.68 -8.51
CA GLY A 24 -21.82 11.98 -9.79
C GLY A 24 -20.68 12.10 -10.82
N LYS A 25 -19.67 12.94 -10.58
CA LYS A 25 -18.48 13.09 -11.44
C LYS A 25 -17.21 12.49 -10.84
N ARG A 26 -17.25 12.17 -9.56
CA ARG A 26 -16.14 11.52 -8.84
C ARG A 26 -16.00 10.07 -9.26
N ARG A 27 -14.78 9.55 -9.16
CA ARG A 27 -14.48 8.12 -9.21
C ARG A 27 -14.53 7.55 -7.80
N TYR A 28 -14.67 6.24 -7.71
CA TYR A 28 -14.57 5.52 -6.44
C TYR A 28 -13.32 4.65 -6.46
N ASN A 29 -12.41 4.90 -5.53
CA ASN A 29 -11.22 4.08 -5.31
C ASN A 29 -11.54 3.05 -4.24
N PHE A 30 -11.07 1.81 -4.43
CA PHE A 30 -11.12 0.80 -3.38
C PHE A 30 -9.84 -0.03 -3.36
N VAL A 31 -9.57 -0.60 -2.21
CA VAL A 31 -8.49 -1.56 -2.00
C VAL A 31 -9.03 -2.68 -1.12
N TRP A 32 -8.78 -3.92 -1.51
CA TRP A 32 -9.10 -5.10 -0.72
C TRP A 32 -7.81 -5.87 -0.42
N TYR A 33 -7.39 -5.83 0.84
CA TYR A 33 -6.22 -6.54 1.34
C TYR A 33 -6.60 -7.94 1.75
N ARG A 34 -5.94 -8.92 1.15
CA ARG A 34 -6.17 -10.35 1.37
C ARG A 34 -4.84 -11.06 1.60
N PRO A 35 -4.78 -12.04 2.53
CA PRO A 35 -3.63 -12.90 2.67
C PRO A 35 -3.49 -13.83 1.46
N ALA A 36 -2.25 -14.15 1.11
CA ALA A 36 -1.90 -15.17 0.14
C ALA A 36 -0.55 -15.78 0.53
N SER A 37 -0.42 -17.11 0.42
CA SER A 37 0.86 -17.77 0.64
C SER A 37 1.86 -17.41 -0.46
N GLU A 38 3.10 -17.06 -0.08
CA GLU A 38 4.13 -16.61 -1.02
C GLU A 38 4.51 -17.71 -2.04
N ASP A 39 4.56 -18.95 -1.58
CA ASP A 39 5.07 -20.10 -2.35
C ASP A 39 4.09 -20.64 -3.40
N LYS A 40 2.78 -20.39 -3.26
CA LYS A 40 1.76 -20.97 -4.15
C LYS A 40 0.72 -19.98 -4.62
N GLU A 41 -0.03 -19.39 -3.67
CA GLU A 41 -1.19 -18.56 -4.00
C GLU A 41 -0.78 -17.26 -4.67
N LEU A 42 0.25 -16.57 -4.12
CA LEU A 42 0.72 -15.31 -4.65
C LEU A 42 1.31 -15.50 -6.06
N ILE A 43 2.08 -16.56 -6.29
CA ILE A 43 2.60 -16.88 -7.62
C ILE A 43 1.45 -17.11 -8.61
N SER A 44 0.43 -17.88 -8.21
CA SER A 44 -0.76 -18.13 -9.07
C SER A 44 -1.51 -16.84 -9.38
N LEU A 45 -1.73 -15.96 -8.37
CA LEU A 45 -2.43 -14.69 -8.51
C LEU A 45 -1.68 -13.70 -9.42
N LEU A 46 -0.36 -13.75 -9.42
CA LEU A 46 0.52 -12.88 -10.20
C LEU A 46 0.97 -13.51 -11.53
N THR A 47 0.35 -14.61 -11.95
CA THR A 47 0.61 -15.25 -13.26
C THR A 47 -0.61 -15.07 -14.15
N ASP A 48 -0.40 -14.55 -15.37
CA ASP A 48 -1.48 -14.39 -16.36
C ASP A 48 -1.85 -15.70 -17.06
N ASP A 49 -2.87 -15.65 -17.91
CA ASP A 49 -3.35 -16.84 -18.63
C ASP A 49 -2.36 -17.34 -19.73
N ASP A 50 -1.36 -16.52 -20.08
CA ASP A 50 -0.25 -16.89 -20.98
C ASP A 50 0.92 -17.53 -20.21
N GLY A 51 0.84 -17.63 -18.88
CA GLY A 51 1.88 -18.18 -18.02
C GLY A 51 2.99 -17.20 -17.64
N HIS A 52 2.84 -15.91 -17.94
CA HIS A 52 3.82 -14.91 -17.57
C HIS A 52 3.63 -14.46 -16.10
N TYR A 53 4.71 -14.54 -15.31
CA TYR A 53 4.73 -14.17 -13.89
C TYR A 53 5.17 -12.71 -13.69
N TYR A 54 4.42 -11.97 -12.88
CA TYR A 54 4.62 -10.56 -12.52
C TYR A 54 4.99 -10.42 -11.04
N PRO A 55 6.26 -10.44 -10.65
CA PRO A 55 6.66 -10.60 -9.24
C PRO A 55 6.24 -9.46 -8.30
N THR A 56 6.04 -8.26 -8.81
CA THR A 56 5.68 -7.08 -7.99
C THR A 56 4.21 -6.68 -8.10
N GLY A 57 3.50 -7.17 -9.10
CA GLY A 57 2.09 -6.86 -9.31
C GLY A 57 1.67 -7.10 -10.75
N ILE A 58 0.48 -7.66 -10.93
CA ILE A 58 -0.09 -7.94 -12.25
C ILE A 58 -0.97 -6.78 -12.71
N PRO A 59 -0.74 -6.24 -13.93
CA PRO A 59 -1.48 -5.07 -14.42
C PRO A 59 -2.94 -5.40 -14.75
N PRO A 60 -3.80 -4.37 -14.89
CA PRO A 60 -5.16 -4.53 -15.40
C PRO A 60 -5.16 -5.30 -16.74
N LEU A 61 -6.21 -6.09 -16.97
CA LEU A 61 -6.41 -6.94 -18.16
C LEU A 61 -5.47 -8.14 -18.27
N LYS A 62 -4.50 -8.31 -17.37
CA LYS A 62 -3.64 -9.50 -17.30
C LYS A 62 -4.01 -10.46 -16.15
N VAL A 63 -4.83 -10.00 -15.20
CA VAL A 63 -5.36 -10.85 -14.14
C VAL A 63 -6.23 -11.96 -14.76
N SER A 64 -5.89 -13.21 -14.46
CA SER A 64 -6.63 -14.36 -14.97
C SER A 64 -8.12 -14.31 -14.60
N TRP A 65 -8.99 -14.67 -15.54
CA TRP A 65 -10.44 -14.71 -15.32
C TRP A 65 -10.86 -15.62 -14.17
N LYS A 66 -10.14 -16.69 -13.92
CA LYS A 66 -10.40 -17.59 -12.77
C LYS A 66 -10.24 -16.85 -11.44
N HIS A 67 -9.24 -15.97 -11.34
CA HIS A 67 -8.99 -15.17 -10.13
C HIS A 67 -10.01 -14.05 -9.97
N ILE A 68 -10.43 -13.42 -11.07
CA ILE A 68 -11.50 -12.43 -11.06
C ILE A 68 -12.84 -13.07 -10.63
N ALA A 69 -13.18 -14.23 -11.19
CA ALA A 69 -14.40 -14.94 -10.83
C ALA A 69 -14.40 -15.37 -9.36
N HIS A 70 -13.28 -15.93 -8.87
CA HIS A 70 -13.12 -16.30 -7.47
C HIS A 70 -13.19 -15.08 -6.54
N MET A 71 -12.54 -13.97 -6.89
CA MET A 71 -12.61 -12.72 -6.14
C MET A 71 -14.06 -12.25 -5.97
N ARG A 72 -14.85 -12.25 -7.05
CA ARG A 72 -16.26 -11.86 -7.01
C ARG A 72 -17.12 -12.82 -6.19
N GLN A 73 -16.86 -14.13 -6.30
CA GLN A 73 -17.56 -15.12 -5.49
C GLN A 73 -17.31 -14.87 -4.00
N VAL A 74 -16.06 -14.78 -3.58
CA VAL A 74 -15.71 -14.54 -2.17
C VAL A 74 -16.26 -13.19 -1.70
N ALA A 75 -16.23 -12.16 -2.54
CA ALA A 75 -16.81 -10.87 -2.19
C ALA A 75 -18.29 -10.96 -1.81
N ARG A 76 -19.08 -11.75 -2.53
CA ARG A 76 -20.50 -11.97 -2.21
C ARG A 76 -20.72 -12.71 -0.89
N GLU A 77 -19.76 -13.54 -0.49
CA GLU A 77 -19.86 -14.37 0.71
C GLU A 77 -19.47 -13.61 1.99
N ILE A 78 -18.45 -12.74 1.92
CA ILE A 78 -17.83 -12.17 3.13
C ILE A 78 -17.87 -10.63 3.22
N LEU A 79 -18.09 -9.92 2.11
CA LEU A 79 -18.16 -8.46 2.14
C LEU A 79 -19.59 -7.97 2.31
N ALA A 80 -19.72 -6.74 2.82
CA ALA A 80 -21.00 -6.04 2.77
C ALA A 80 -21.50 -5.90 1.32
N PRO A 81 -22.82 -6.01 1.05
CA PRO A 81 -23.37 -6.04 -0.32
C PRO A 81 -22.91 -4.88 -1.21
N GLN A 82 -22.73 -3.68 -0.61
CA GLN A 82 -22.26 -2.49 -1.33
C GLN A 82 -20.83 -2.66 -1.87
N TYR A 83 -19.96 -3.33 -1.13
CA TYR A 83 -18.59 -3.64 -1.56
C TYR A 83 -18.57 -4.78 -2.57
N ALA A 84 -19.38 -5.80 -2.39
CA ALA A 84 -19.52 -6.86 -3.38
C ALA A 84 -19.99 -6.30 -4.75
N GLU A 85 -20.94 -5.36 -4.75
CA GLU A 85 -21.40 -4.69 -5.97
C GLU A 85 -20.28 -3.90 -6.67
N ILE A 86 -19.37 -3.26 -5.93
CA ILE A 86 -18.22 -2.56 -6.49
C ILE A 86 -17.32 -3.55 -7.25
N LEU A 87 -17.06 -4.73 -6.66
CA LEU A 87 -16.24 -5.78 -7.28
C LEU A 87 -16.90 -6.32 -8.57
N GLU A 88 -18.21 -6.50 -8.56
CA GLU A 88 -18.96 -6.93 -9.77
C GLU A 88 -18.84 -5.91 -10.91
N LYS A 89 -18.89 -4.61 -10.59
CA LYS A 89 -18.78 -3.53 -11.56
C LYS A 89 -17.35 -3.21 -11.99
N THR A 90 -16.36 -3.77 -11.34
CA THR A 90 -14.95 -3.55 -11.69
C THR A 90 -14.56 -4.48 -12.84
N ALA A 91 -14.41 -3.90 -14.03
CA ALA A 91 -14.12 -4.66 -15.24
C ALA A 91 -12.68 -5.19 -15.29
N ALA A 92 -11.72 -4.42 -14.82
CA ALA A 92 -10.28 -4.72 -14.93
C ALA A 92 -9.57 -4.45 -13.60
N PRO A 93 -9.70 -5.36 -12.60
CA PRO A 93 -8.94 -5.26 -11.37
C PRO A 93 -7.45 -5.51 -11.66
N PHE A 94 -6.59 -4.99 -10.81
CA PHE A 94 -5.18 -5.36 -10.78
C PHE A 94 -4.80 -5.84 -9.39
N LEU A 95 -3.72 -6.60 -9.31
CA LEU A 95 -3.19 -7.12 -8.05
C LEU A 95 -1.78 -6.61 -7.86
N GLN A 96 -1.48 -6.22 -6.63
CA GLN A 96 -0.17 -5.74 -6.23
C GLN A 96 0.26 -6.49 -4.97
N ALA A 97 1.42 -7.12 -5.03
CA ALA A 97 2.02 -7.74 -3.86
C ALA A 97 2.36 -6.65 -2.83
N ILE A 98 2.07 -6.93 -1.56
CA ILE A 98 2.45 -6.03 -0.46
C ILE A 98 3.84 -6.43 0.01
N TYR A 99 4.78 -5.50 -0.06
CA TYR A 99 6.14 -5.65 0.44
C TYR A 99 6.56 -4.43 1.23
N ASP A 100 7.57 -4.61 2.07
CA ASP A 100 8.19 -3.53 2.82
C ASP A 100 9.58 -3.25 2.23
N VAL A 101 9.95 -1.97 2.14
CA VAL A 101 11.31 -1.53 1.81
C VAL A 101 11.85 -0.72 2.98
N ARG A 102 13.02 -1.10 3.45
CA ARG A 102 13.72 -0.44 4.55
C ARG A 102 15.15 -0.19 4.15
N SER A 103 15.46 1.05 3.76
CA SER A 103 16.81 1.43 3.42
C SER A 103 17.70 1.54 4.67
N GLU A 104 18.93 1.11 4.55
CA GLU A 104 19.97 1.32 5.55
C GLU A 104 20.71 2.65 5.32
N GLN A 105 20.64 3.16 4.11
CA GLN A 105 21.21 4.44 3.68
C GLN A 105 20.29 5.12 2.69
N ILE A 106 20.08 6.42 2.81
CA ILE A 106 19.19 7.21 1.95
C ILE A 106 19.89 8.38 1.25
N VAL A 107 21.18 8.57 1.48
CA VAL A 107 21.99 9.59 0.80
C VAL A 107 23.28 8.97 0.25
N PHE A 108 23.59 9.29 -0.99
CA PHE A 108 24.75 8.81 -1.75
C PHE A 108 25.37 10.00 -2.47
N ASP A 109 26.34 10.67 -1.83
CA ASP A 109 26.99 11.89 -2.30
C ASP A 109 25.95 13.00 -2.60
N ARG A 110 25.60 13.19 -3.86
CA ARG A 110 24.65 14.20 -4.35
C ARG A 110 23.25 13.64 -4.65
N VAL A 111 23.00 12.41 -4.31
CA VAL A 111 21.72 11.72 -4.53
C VAL A 111 21.07 11.45 -3.18
N ALA A 112 19.80 11.80 -3.03
CA ALA A 112 18.99 11.45 -1.88
C ALA A 112 17.76 10.64 -2.31
N LEU A 113 17.48 9.56 -1.59
CA LEU A 113 16.25 8.79 -1.69
C LEU A 113 15.19 9.40 -0.77
N MET A 114 13.94 9.44 -1.23
CA MET A 114 12.81 9.90 -0.44
C MET A 114 11.52 9.20 -0.86
N GLY A 115 10.48 9.31 -0.05
CA GLY A 115 9.22 8.64 -0.33
C GLY A 115 9.38 7.12 -0.36
N ASP A 116 8.73 6.48 -1.31
CA ASP A 116 8.77 5.03 -1.50
C ASP A 116 10.14 4.53 -2.00
N ALA A 117 10.96 5.40 -2.60
CA ALA A 117 12.34 5.05 -2.97
C ALA A 117 13.22 4.80 -1.74
N ALA A 118 12.91 5.40 -0.60
CA ALA A 118 13.64 5.22 0.66
C ALA A 118 13.01 4.15 1.55
N PHE A 119 11.70 4.24 1.76
CA PHE A 119 10.97 3.39 2.70
C PHE A 119 9.57 3.11 2.18
N VAL A 120 9.24 1.84 2.00
CA VAL A 120 7.87 1.39 1.76
C VAL A 120 7.38 0.68 3.00
N GLY A 121 6.40 1.25 3.67
CA GLY A 121 5.64 0.59 4.73
C GLY A 121 4.31 0.09 4.21
N ARG A 122 3.86 -1.06 4.71
CA ARG A 122 2.54 -1.60 4.37
C ARG A 122 1.46 -0.53 4.54
N PRO A 123 0.44 -0.52 3.69
CA PRO A 123 -0.56 0.55 3.62
C PRO A 123 -1.41 0.72 4.90
N HIS A 124 -1.38 -0.25 5.81
CA HIS A 124 -2.15 -0.27 7.07
C HIS A 124 -1.90 0.94 7.98
N VAL A 125 -0.76 1.61 7.88
CA VAL A 125 -0.47 2.85 8.65
C VAL A 125 -1.07 4.11 8.03
N GLY A 126 -1.47 4.07 6.73
CA GLY A 126 -1.99 5.22 6.01
C GLY A 126 -1.02 6.40 5.87
N MET A 127 0.28 6.20 6.09
CA MET A 127 1.26 7.30 6.22
C MET A 127 2.15 7.54 4.99
N GLY A 128 1.98 6.78 3.91
CA GLY A 128 2.88 6.87 2.75
C GLY A 128 3.02 8.29 2.19
N VAL A 129 1.89 8.94 1.89
CA VAL A 129 1.87 10.31 1.34
C VAL A 129 2.38 11.33 2.36
N THR A 130 1.93 11.24 3.61
CA THR A 130 2.35 12.15 4.69
C THR A 130 3.86 12.06 4.92
N LYS A 131 4.39 10.82 4.99
CA LYS A 131 5.83 10.58 5.14
C LYS A 131 6.62 11.22 4.00
N ALA A 132 6.20 11.03 2.75
CA ALA A 132 6.87 11.61 1.59
C ALA A 132 6.81 13.14 1.60
N GLY A 133 5.68 13.73 2.02
CA GLY A 133 5.53 15.17 2.20
C GLY A 133 6.47 15.74 3.28
N ASP A 134 6.56 15.08 4.43
CA ASP A 134 7.48 15.46 5.51
C ASP A 134 8.96 15.37 5.05
N GLU A 135 9.32 14.33 4.33
CA GLU A 135 10.66 14.18 3.78
C GLU A 135 11.00 15.29 2.79
N ALA A 136 10.05 15.69 1.92
CA ALA A 136 10.22 16.80 1.00
C ALA A 136 10.42 18.13 1.74
N MET A 137 9.68 18.38 2.82
CA MET A 137 9.83 19.57 3.64
C MET A 137 11.18 19.61 4.36
N VAL A 138 11.65 18.49 4.89
CA VAL A 138 12.94 18.41 5.61
C VAL A 138 14.12 18.61 4.66
N ILE A 139 14.12 17.98 3.49
CA ILE A 139 15.20 18.21 2.52
C ILE A 139 15.22 19.66 2.01
N ALA A 140 14.05 20.25 1.75
CA ALA A 140 13.94 21.66 1.35
C ALA A 140 14.47 22.61 2.45
N LYS A 141 14.15 22.35 3.72
CA LYS A 141 14.69 23.09 4.89
C LYS A 141 16.22 23.07 4.90
N TYR A 142 16.85 21.90 4.75
CA TYR A 142 18.30 21.82 4.82
C TYR A 142 18.98 22.42 3.57
N ILE A 143 18.39 22.29 2.40
CA ILE A 143 18.89 22.97 1.19
C ILE A 143 18.80 24.51 1.34
N ALA A 144 17.73 25.02 1.94
CA ALA A 144 17.60 26.46 2.20
C ALA A 144 18.65 26.98 3.19
N GLN A 145 19.04 26.17 4.17
CA GLN A 145 20.01 26.54 5.21
C GLN A 145 21.47 26.38 4.79
N LEU A 146 21.78 25.32 4.05
CA LEU A 146 23.16 24.88 3.77
C LEU A 146 23.50 24.89 2.27
N GLY A 147 22.57 25.36 1.43
CA GLY A 147 22.69 25.27 -0.02
C GLY A 147 22.48 23.82 -0.54
N ALA A 148 22.52 23.66 -1.85
CA ALA A 148 22.43 22.33 -2.49
C ALA A 148 23.78 21.58 -2.38
N THR A 149 24.14 21.18 -1.19
CA THR A 149 25.43 20.60 -0.81
C THR A 149 25.27 19.18 -0.27
N PRO A 150 26.32 18.33 -0.30
CA PRO A 150 26.30 17.03 0.37
C PRO A 150 26.00 17.13 1.87
N GLN A 151 26.40 18.23 2.54
CA GLN A 151 26.13 18.47 3.94
C GLN A 151 24.61 18.63 4.21
N ALA A 152 23.89 19.32 3.33
CA ALA A 152 22.44 19.44 3.44
C ALA A 152 21.74 18.07 3.32
N LEU A 153 22.22 17.24 2.40
CA LEU A 153 21.67 15.89 2.22
C LEU A 153 22.02 14.97 3.40
N GLN A 154 23.22 15.09 3.98
CA GLN A 154 23.57 14.34 5.17
C GLN A 154 22.70 14.72 6.37
N ALA A 155 22.44 16.02 6.59
CA ALA A 155 21.55 16.48 7.66
C ALA A 155 20.10 15.96 7.46
N TYR A 156 19.62 15.89 6.21
CA TYR A 156 18.37 15.23 5.87
C TYR A 156 18.39 13.74 6.26
N SER A 157 19.46 13.02 5.92
CA SER A 157 19.61 11.61 6.25
C SER A 157 19.59 11.38 7.76
N ASP A 158 20.35 12.17 8.53
CA ASP A 158 20.45 12.06 9.98
C ASP A 158 19.10 12.22 10.67
N GLU A 159 18.24 13.12 10.15
CA GLU A 159 16.90 13.35 10.68
C GLU A 159 15.91 12.25 10.23
N ARG A 160 15.97 11.79 8.97
CA ARG A 160 14.89 10.99 8.37
C ARG A 160 15.12 9.49 8.36
N LEU A 161 16.37 9.02 8.34
CA LEU A 161 16.68 7.59 8.25
C LEU A 161 16.02 6.77 9.38
N LYS A 162 16.20 7.19 10.63
CA LYS A 162 15.64 6.48 11.79
C LYS A 162 14.11 6.56 11.81
N LEU A 163 13.53 7.70 11.47
CA LEU A 163 12.08 7.88 11.43
C LEU A 163 11.45 7.01 10.35
N GLY A 164 12.03 6.94 9.15
CA GLY A 164 11.57 6.07 8.08
C GLY A 164 11.59 4.60 8.47
N GLN A 165 12.67 4.16 9.11
CA GLN A 165 12.78 2.79 9.64
C GLN A 165 11.71 2.47 10.71
N GLN A 166 11.39 3.43 11.59
CA GLN A 166 10.33 3.28 12.60
C GLN A 166 8.94 3.18 11.95
N VAL A 167 8.66 3.98 10.91
CA VAL A 167 7.39 3.90 10.16
C VAL A 167 7.22 2.51 9.54
N VAL A 168 8.26 1.95 8.90
CA VAL A 168 8.21 0.60 8.34
C VAL A 168 7.97 -0.44 9.44
N ALA A 169 8.68 -0.36 10.56
CA ALA A 169 8.49 -1.28 11.67
C ALA A 169 7.06 -1.22 12.25
N ARG A 170 6.50 -0.01 12.38
CA ARG A 170 5.10 0.18 12.81
C ARG A 170 4.11 -0.40 11.79
N ALA A 171 4.36 -0.20 10.50
CA ALA A 171 3.54 -0.76 9.43
C ALA A 171 3.52 -2.29 9.45
N GLN A 172 4.69 -2.91 9.66
CA GLN A 172 4.80 -4.37 9.80
C GLN A 172 4.05 -4.89 11.02
N TYR A 173 4.14 -4.19 12.16
CA TYR A 173 3.40 -4.55 13.37
C TYR A 173 1.89 -4.52 13.13
N LEU A 174 1.37 -3.42 12.60
CA LEU A 174 -0.07 -3.27 12.32
C LEU A 174 -0.56 -4.28 11.27
N GLY A 175 0.21 -4.54 10.21
CA GLY A 175 -0.14 -5.53 9.21
C GLY A 175 -0.25 -6.94 9.80
N ARG A 176 0.70 -7.33 10.66
CA ARG A 176 0.63 -8.63 11.39
C ARG A 176 -0.57 -8.71 12.32
N TYR A 177 -0.84 -7.64 13.05
CA TYR A 177 -2.00 -7.56 13.94
C TYR A 177 -3.33 -7.72 13.20
N MET A 178 -3.49 -7.05 12.06
CA MET A 178 -4.72 -7.14 11.26
C MET A 178 -4.89 -8.52 10.59
N GLN A 179 -3.81 -9.16 10.18
CA GLN A 179 -3.85 -10.52 9.60
C GLN A 179 -4.07 -11.60 10.66
N ALA A 180 -3.56 -11.43 11.88
CA ALA A 180 -3.73 -12.39 12.97
C ALA A 180 -5.16 -12.46 13.52
N GLN A 181 -6.02 -11.51 13.21
CA GLN A 181 -7.43 -11.52 13.66
C GLN A 181 -8.27 -12.65 13.03
N GLY A 182 -7.81 -13.28 11.95
CA GLY A 182 -8.41 -14.49 11.38
C GLY A 182 -8.18 -15.78 12.20
N SER A 183 -7.19 -15.79 13.10
CA SER A 183 -6.91 -16.89 14.01
C SER A 183 -7.24 -16.44 15.43
N LYS A 184 -8.48 -16.72 15.91
CA LYS A 184 -9.00 -16.61 17.29
C LYS A 184 -8.03 -16.03 18.34
N GLY A 185 -7.70 -14.76 18.26
CA GLY A 185 -6.89 -14.06 19.24
C GLY A 185 -7.63 -12.81 19.72
N THR A 186 -7.89 -12.72 21.02
CA THR A 186 -8.37 -11.53 21.72
C THR A 186 -7.50 -10.32 21.34
N ARG A 187 -8.15 -9.22 20.97
CA ARG A 187 -7.49 -7.94 20.73
C ARG A 187 -6.75 -7.53 22.01
N ASP A 188 -5.44 -7.55 21.95
CA ASP A 188 -4.62 -6.84 22.94
C ASP A 188 -4.66 -5.36 22.57
N THR A 189 -5.57 -4.62 23.20
CA THR A 189 -5.78 -3.18 23.00
C THR A 189 -4.87 -2.33 23.88
N ASP A 190 -4.07 -2.94 24.74
CA ASP A 190 -3.31 -2.23 25.77
C ASP A 190 -1.99 -1.62 25.27
N ASN A 191 -1.67 -1.82 23.99
CA ASN A 191 -0.45 -1.31 23.34
C ASN A 191 -0.69 -0.48 22.06
N LEU A 192 -1.86 0.13 21.90
CA LEU A 192 -2.17 1.05 20.80
C LEU A 192 -1.79 2.49 21.11
#